data_f38ac37ea262336b5f4aa1b3e2c0f77d
#
_entry.id   f38ac37ea262336b5f4aa1b3e2c0f77d
#
_cell.length_a   1.000
_cell.length_b   1.000
_cell.length_c   1.000
_cell.angle_alpha   90.00
_cell.angle_beta   90.00
_cell.angle_gamma   90.00
#
_symmetry.space_group_name_H-M   'P 1'
#
loop_
_entity.id
_entity.type
_entity.pdbx_description
1 polymer ?
#
loop_
_entity_poly.entity_id
_entity_poly.type
_entity_poly.pdbx_seq_one_letter_code
_entity_poly.pdbx_strand_id
1 'polypeptide(L)' 'MIINVAATVEELLADGRAALRKGDVAAARGLFQAVLALGPNSTALEGLGFAAYLAMDFDEAIDLWQQSYAGYRADGNG' A
#
# COMPACT_ATOMS: atom_id res chain seq x y z
N MET A 1 2.03 15.38 -23.63
CA MET A 1 2.54 15.24 -22.27
C MET A 1 2.67 13.77 -21.95
N ILE A 2 3.83 13.37 -21.50
CA ILE A 2 4.09 11.96 -21.13
C ILE A 2 3.84 11.83 -19.63
N ILE A 3 2.94 10.89 -19.27
CA ILE A 3 2.67 10.60 -17.88
C ILE A 3 3.62 9.49 -17.44
N ASN A 4 4.42 9.79 -16.42
CA ASN A 4 5.30 8.78 -15.83
C ASN A 4 4.55 8.04 -14.72
N VAL A 5 4.06 6.85 -15.04
CA VAL A 5 3.28 6.03 -14.09
C VAL A 5 4.11 5.68 -12.86
N ALA A 6 5.41 5.40 -13.04
CA ALA A 6 6.27 5.05 -11.90
C ALA A 6 6.39 6.21 -10.92
N ALA A 7 6.54 7.46 -11.41
CA ALA A 7 6.58 8.62 -10.53
C ALA A 7 5.26 8.81 -9.81
N THR A 8 4.13 8.58 -10.50
CA THR A 8 2.81 8.67 -9.90
C THR A 8 2.64 7.64 -8.78
N VAL A 9 3.09 6.41 -8.99
CA VAL A 9 3.02 5.37 -7.97
C VAL A 9 3.86 5.76 -6.75
N GLU A 10 5.09 6.25 -6.96
CA GLU A 10 5.94 6.67 -5.86
C GLU A 10 5.34 7.81 -5.05
N GLU A 11 4.72 8.78 -5.73
CA GLU A 11 4.04 9.90 -5.06
C GLU A 11 2.88 9.40 -4.22
N LEU A 12 2.05 8.52 -4.78
CA LEU A 12 0.91 7.96 -4.05
C LEU A 12 1.37 7.15 -2.84
N LEU A 13 2.43 6.36 -2.99
CA LEU A 13 2.99 5.59 -1.87
C LEU A 13 3.51 6.52 -0.77
N ALA A 14 4.22 7.58 -1.16
CA ALA A 14 4.75 8.55 -0.19
C ALA A 14 3.62 9.26 0.54
N ASP A 15 2.59 9.66 -0.18
CA ASP A 15 1.43 10.32 0.42
C ASP A 15 0.67 9.38 1.34
N GLY A 16 0.55 8.10 0.95
CA GLY A 16 -0.07 7.08 1.79
C GLY A 16 0.68 6.89 3.10
N ARG A 17 2.01 6.81 3.03
CA ARG A 17 2.84 6.71 4.24
C ARG A 17 2.71 7.95 5.12
N ALA A 18 2.64 9.12 4.52
CA ALA A 18 2.45 10.36 5.27
C ALA A 18 1.09 10.36 5.98
N ALA A 19 0.04 9.88 5.31
CA ALA A 19 -1.28 9.76 5.92
C ALA A 19 -1.26 8.79 7.10
N LEU A 20 -0.54 7.66 6.99
CA LEU A 20 -0.40 6.72 8.10
C LEU A 20 0.27 7.38 9.31
N ARG A 21 1.33 8.17 9.07
CA ARG A 21 2.02 8.86 10.16
C ARG A 21 1.10 9.86 10.88
N LYS A 22 0.15 10.43 10.17
CA LYS A 22 -0.83 11.36 10.75
C LYS A 22 -2.00 10.64 11.40
N GLY A 23 -2.10 9.34 11.22
CA GLY A 23 -3.24 8.56 11.69
C GLY A 23 -4.48 8.72 10.83
N ASP A 24 -4.34 9.25 9.61
CA ASP A 24 -5.45 9.43 8.69
C ASP A 24 -5.65 8.14 7.89
N VAL A 25 -6.34 7.19 8.50
CA VAL A 25 -6.54 5.85 7.94
C VAL A 25 -7.31 5.90 6.63
N ALA A 26 -8.36 6.71 6.55
CA ALA A 26 -9.19 6.79 5.35
C ALA A 26 -8.38 7.31 4.16
N ALA A 27 -7.58 8.37 4.36
CA ALA A 27 -6.73 8.90 3.31
C ALA A 27 -5.68 7.88 2.88
N ALA A 28 -5.04 7.22 3.85
CA ALA A 28 -4.03 6.20 3.56
C ALA A 28 -4.61 5.07 2.72
N ARG A 29 -5.78 4.56 3.09
CA ARG A 29 -6.43 3.48 2.35
C ARG A 29 -6.72 3.91 0.90
N GLY A 30 -7.26 5.09 0.71
CA GLY A 30 -7.55 5.59 -0.64
C GLY A 30 -6.31 5.68 -1.51
N LEU A 31 -5.21 6.18 -0.93
CA LEU A 31 -3.96 6.35 -1.67
C LEU A 31 -3.34 5.01 -2.06
N PHE A 32 -3.29 4.05 -1.13
CA PHE A 32 -2.75 2.73 -1.45
C PHE A 32 -3.65 1.96 -2.42
N GLN A 33 -4.97 2.10 -2.30
CA GLN A 33 -5.90 1.49 -3.25
C GLN A 33 -5.72 2.07 -4.65
N ALA A 34 -5.45 3.36 -4.76
CA ALA A 34 -5.16 4.00 -6.05
C ALA A 34 -3.91 3.38 -6.70
N VAL A 35 -2.88 3.07 -5.90
CA VAL A 35 -1.70 2.38 -6.42
C VAL A 35 -2.07 1.01 -6.97
N LEU A 36 -2.86 0.24 -6.23
CA LEU A 36 -3.26 -1.11 -6.65
C LEU A 36 -4.14 -1.08 -7.91
N ALA A 37 -4.88 0.00 -8.13
CA ALA A 37 -5.65 0.18 -9.36
C ALA A 37 -4.75 0.31 -10.59
N LEU A 38 -3.50 0.75 -10.39
CA LEU A 38 -2.52 0.87 -11.47
C LEU A 38 -1.78 -0.44 -11.75
N GLY A 39 -1.83 -1.38 -10.80
CA GLY A 39 -1.19 -2.68 -10.96
C GLY A 39 -0.77 -3.27 -9.62
N PRO A 40 -0.34 -4.54 -9.60
CA PRO A 40 0.11 -5.19 -8.37
C PRO A 40 1.27 -4.41 -7.73
N ASN A 41 1.22 -4.24 -6.42
CA ASN A 41 2.24 -3.50 -5.70
C ASN A 41 2.29 -3.97 -4.24
N SER A 42 3.38 -4.65 -3.88
CA SER A 42 3.53 -5.22 -2.53
C SER A 42 3.67 -4.15 -1.47
N THR A 43 4.29 -3.01 -1.79
CA THR A 43 4.41 -1.90 -0.86
C THR A 43 3.03 -1.30 -0.54
N ALA A 44 2.15 -1.21 -1.53
CA ALA A 44 0.79 -0.74 -1.30
C ALA A 44 -0.01 -1.71 -0.44
N LEU A 45 0.16 -3.02 -0.66
CA LEU A 45 -0.49 -4.04 0.18
C LEU A 45 -0.02 -3.95 1.62
N GLU A 46 1.29 -3.75 1.82
CA GLU A 46 1.86 -3.54 3.16
C GLU A 46 1.26 -2.32 3.83
N GLY A 47 1.16 -1.21 3.08
CA GLY A 47 0.57 0.02 3.59
C GLY A 47 -0.89 -0.14 3.97
N LEU A 48 -1.66 -0.86 3.14
CA LEU A 48 -3.06 -1.16 3.47
C LEU A 48 -3.16 -2.01 4.73
N GLY A 49 -2.21 -2.94 4.93
CA GLY A 49 -2.14 -3.74 6.15
C GLY A 49 -1.96 -2.86 7.38
N PHE A 50 -1.07 -1.87 7.31
CA PHE A 50 -0.90 -0.92 8.41
C PHE A 50 -2.15 -0.09 8.64
N ALA A 51 -2.83 0.34 7.58
CA ALA A 51 -4.08 1.08 7.70
C ALA A 51 -5.15 0.23 8.39
N ALA A 52 -5.26 -1.04 8.02
CA ALA A 52 -6.20 -1.97 8.66
C ALA A 52 -5.85 -2.17 10.13
N TYR A 53 -4.55 -2.30 10.45
CA TYR A 53 -4.07 -2.43 11.82
C TYR A 53 -4.50 -1.22 12.66
N LEU A 54 -4.31 -0.02 12.14
CA LEU A 54 -4.69 1.21 12.84
C LEU A 54 -6.21 1.31 13.02
N ALA A 55 -6.97 0.70 12.10
CA ALA A 55 -8.44 0.63 12.21
C ALA A 55 -8.88 -0.53 13.11
N MET A 56 -7.94 -1.27 13.70
CA MET A 56 -8.19 -2.42 14.56
C MET A 56 -8.83 -3.60 13.81
N ASP A 57 -8.67 -3.65 12.50
CA ASP A 57 -9.11 -4.76 11.67
C ASP A 57 -7.92 -5.70 11.46
N PHE A 58 -7.63 -6.50 12.50
CA PHE A 58 -6.41 -7.30 12.53
C PHE A 58 -6.43 -8.46 11.54
N ASP A 59 -7.60 -9.05 11.28
CA ASP A 59 -7.71 -10.13 10.30
C ASP A 59 -7.36 -9.62 8.90
N GLU A 60 -7.88 -8.46 8.53
CA GLU A 60 -7.55 -7.84 7.25
C GLU A 60 -6.08 -7.47 7.19
N ALA A 61 -5.54 -6.93 8.29
CA ALA A 61 -4.12 -6.55 8.34
C ALA A 61 -3.22 -7.76 8.08
N ILE A 62 -3.50 -8.89 8.72
CA ILE A 62 -2.71 -10.11 8.56
C ILE A 62 -2.82 -10.60 7.11
N ASP A 63 -4.01 -10.63 6.55
CA ASP A 63 -4.23 -11.08 5.18
C ASP A 63 -3.45 -10.22 4.18
N LEU A 64 -3.52 -8.89 4.34
CA LEU A 64 -2.80 -7.97 3.48
C LEU A 64 -1.28 -8.12 3.61
N TRP A 65 -0.78 -8.31 4.82
CA TRP A 65 0.65 -8.52 5.03
C TRP A 65 1.12 -9.84 4.43
N GLN A 66 0.30 -10.89 4.49
CA GLN A 66 0.62 -12.16 3.83
C GLN A 66 0.68 -11.97 2.31
N GLN A 67 -0.24 -11.24 1.73
CA GLN A 67 -0.22 -10.94 0.30
C GLN A 67 1.01 -10.12 -0.09
N SER A 68 1.35 -9.13 0.73
CA SER A 68 2.54 -8.30 0.51
C SER A 68 3.81 -9.15 0.54
N TYR A 69 3.94 -10.01 1.54
CA TYR A 69 5.09 -10.89 1.69
C TYR A 69 5.23 -11.84 0.49
N ALA A 70 4.11 -12.43 0.05
CA ALA A 70 4.11 -13.30 -1.11
C ALA A 70 4.55 -12.55 -2.37
N GLY A 71 4.13 -11.29 -2.53
CA GLY A 71 4.52 -10.46 -3.65
C GLY A 71 6.01 -10.13 -3.65
N TYR A 72 6.57 -9.79 -2.49
CA TYR A 72 8.00 -9.54 -2.37
C TYR A 72 8.83 -10.79 -2.70
N ARG A 73 8.36 -11.95 -2.29
CA ARG A 73 9.04 -13.21 -2.62
C ARG A 73 8.96 -13.51 -4.12
N ALA A 74 7.80 -13.28 -4.72
CA ALA A 74 7.60 -13.52 -6.15
C ALA A 74 8.49 -12.63 -7.00
N ASP A 75 8.86 -11.44 -6.51
CA ASP A 75 9.73 -10.50 -7.22
C ASP A 75 11.20 -10.92 -7.22
N GLY A 76 11.50 -12.09 -6.74
CA GLY A 76 12.82 -12.66 -6.82
C GLY A 76 13.82 -12.16 -5.80
N ASN A 77 13.36 -11.57 -4.73
CA ASN A 77 14.21 -11.09 -3.64
C ASN A 77 14.40 -12.17 -2.58
N GLY A 78 14.32 -13.37 -3.02
CA GLY A 78 14.55 -14.49 -2.14
C GLY A 78 16.00 -14.64 -1.76
#